data_008e60f9bc374983405736e7adf0dbba
#
_entry.id   008e60f9bc374983405736e7adf0dbba
#
_cell.length_a   1.000
_cell.length_b   1.000
_cell.length_c   1.000
_cell.angle_alpha   90.00
_cell.angle_beta   90.00
_cell.angle_gamma   90.00
#
_symmetry.space_group_name_H-M   'P 1'
#
loop_
_entity.id
_entity.type
_entity.pdbx_description
1 polymer ?
#
loop_
_entity_poly.entity_id
_entity_poly.type
_entity_poly.pdbx_seq_one_letter_code
_entity_poly.pdbx_strand_id
1 'polypeptide(L)'
;MSIRIIVDSASDLTKEQADALHLDFLPLKTIFGEEEFLDGITLSHEQFYEKLIESDCLPTTSQVSPHDFEQVYEDVRKNGDTAVVITLSGKLSGTYQSAHIALEDYEDCVTIVDSENVCLGEQILIMYACRLRDAGASAAEIADALNSKKKNVRTVALLDTLEYLKRGGRISKTAAFAGNLLSIKPVIAIENGEVAILGKARGSK
;
A
#
# COMPACT_ATOMS: atom_id res chain seq x y z
N MET A 1 18.96 -5.63 19.65
CA MET A 1 18.80 -5.73 18.18
C MET A 1 17.44 -6.34 17.95
N SER A 2 16.48 -5.54 17.54
CA SER A 2 15.13 -5.99 17.21
C SER A 2 14.90 -5.92 15.70
N ILE A 3 13.86 -6.58 15.19
CA ILE A 3 13.47 -6.49 13.79
C ILE A 3 12.25 -5.60 13.71
N ARG A 4 12.37 -4.49 13.01
CA ARG A 4 11.29 -3.56 12.76
C ARG A 4 10.63 -3.87 11.43
N ILE A 5 9.33 -3.70 11.34
CA ILE A 5 8.57 -3.83 10.10
C ILE A 5 7.98 -2.46 9.80
N ILE A 6 8.37 -1.89 8.67
CA ILE A 6 7.97 -0.56 8.20
C ILE A 6 6.96 -0.77 7.07
N VAL A 7 5.80 -0.10 7.16
CA VAL A 7 4.67 -0.29 6.23
C VAL A 7 4.08 1.05 5.83
N ASP A 8 3.42 1.11 4.69
CA ASP A 8 2.67 2.30 4.28
C ASP A 8 1.15 2.15 4.51
N SER A 9 0.43 3.25 4.43
CA SER A 9 -1.01 3.28 4.74
C SER A 9 -1.90 2.64 3.66
N ALA A 10 -1.38 2.37 2.45
CA ALA A 10 -2.15 1.69 1.41
C ALA A 10 -2.42 0.20 1.71
N SER A 11 -1.89 -0.30 2.82
CA SER A 11 -2.18 -1.64 3.37
C SER A 11 -3.56 -1.78 4.03
N ASP A 12 -4.34 -0.69 4.11
CA ASP A 12 -5.62 -0.61 4.84
C ASP A 12 -5.52 -0.92 6.35
N LEU A 13 -4.31 -0.96 6.92
CA LEU A 13 -4.13 -0.99 8.36
C LEU A 13 -4.47 0.38 8.95
N THR A 14 -5.20 0.41 10.06
CA THR A 14 -5.34 1.64 10.82
C THR A 14 -4.08 1.88 11.65
N LYS A 15 -3.86 3.14 12.08
CA LYS A 15 -2.72 3.48 12.94
C LYS A 15 -2.73 2.67 14.24
N GLU A 16 -3.92 2.46 14.84
CA GLU A 16 -4.07 1.68 16.05
C GLU A 16 -3.71 0.20 15.83
N GLN A 17 -4.08 -0.37 14.67
CA GLN A 17 -3.70 -1.74 14.30
C GLN A 17 -2.19 -1.85 14.08
N ALA A 18 -1.59 -0.87 13.40
CA ALA A 18 -0.14 -0.81 13.20
C ALA A 18 0.61 -0.73 14.54
N ASP A 19 0.14 0.10 15.47
CA ASP A 19 0.72 0.23 16.82
C ASP A 19 0.60 -1.07 17.61
N ALA A 20 -0.56 -1.74 17.56
CA ALA A 20 -0.78 -3.01 18.24
C ALA A 20 0.12 -4.14 17.69
N LEU A 21 0.52 -4.04 16.43
CA LEU A 21 1.44 -4.96 15.77
C LEU A 21 2.92 -4.52 15.85
N HIS A 22 3.20 -3.43 16.53
CA HIS A 22 4.54 -2.82 16.63
C HIS A 22 5.16 -2.56 15.25
N LEU A 23 4.40 -1.90 14.36
CA LEU A 23 4.83 -1.50 13.03
C LEU A 23 5.21 -0.02 13.01
N ASP A 24 6.20 0.31 12.19
CA ASP A 24 6.45 1.69 11.78
C ASP A 24 5.53 2.03 10.63
N PHE A 25 4.57 2.92 10.86
CA PHE A 25 3.52 3.25 9.92
C PHE A 25 3.81 4.58 9.22
N LEU A 26 4.00 4.54 7.91
CA LEU A 26 4.27 5.69 7.06
C LEU A 26 3.03 6.04 6.22
N PRO A 27 2.36 7.17 6.50
CA PRO A 27 1.15 7.54 5.78
C PRO A 27 1.45 8.09 4.39
N LEU A 28 0.68 7.68 3.39
CA LEU A 28 0.56 8.41 2.15
C LEU A 28 -0.15 9.74 2.41
N LYS A 29 -0.10 10.67 1.46
CA LYS A 29 -0.89 11.90 1.52
C LYS A 29 -2.12 11.78 0.65
N THR A 30 -3.24 12.30 1.15
CA THR A 30 -4.48 12.54 0.41
C THR A 30 -4.69 14.04 0.28
N ILE A 31 -4.96 14.52 -0.93
CA ILE A 31 -5.02 15.94 -1.26
C ILE A 31 -6.38 16.27 -1.86
N PHE A 32 -7.14 17.14 -1.20
CA PHE A 32 -8.40 17.71 -1.68
C PHE A 32 -8.20 19.19 -2.01
N GLY A 33 -8.07 19.50 -3.31
CA GLY A 33 -7.76 20.86 -3.74
C GLY A 33 -6.39 21.32 -3.23
N GLU A 34 -6.39 22.26 -2.27
CA GLU A 34 -5.17 22.77 -1.61
C GLU A 34 -4.92 22.16 -0.22
N GLU A 35 -5.86 21.36 0.28
CA GLU A 35 -5.73 20.73 1.61
C GLU A 35 -5.01 19.38 1.52
N GLU A 36 -3.93 19.22 2.28
CA GLU A 36 -3.18 17.97 2.40
C GLU A 36 -3.49 17.27 3.72
N PHE A 37 -3.70 15.97 3.66
CA PHE A 37 -3.94 15.11 4.81
C PHE A 37 -3.00 13.91 4.80
N LEU A 38 -2.62 13.45 5.98
CA LEU A 38 -1.92 12.19 6.18
C LEU A 38 -2.96 11.07 6.33
N ASP A 39 -2.94 10.12 5.42
CA ASP A 39 -3.89 9.02 5.35
C ASP A 39 -3.86 8.16 6.63
N GLY A 40 -5.03 7.98 7.25
CA GLY A 40 -5.18 7.26 8.51
C GLY A 40 -4.62 7.98 9.75
N ILE A 41 -4.05 9.21 9.62
CA ILE A 41 -3.51 10.00 10.73
C ILE A 41 -4.33 11.29 10.94
N THR A 42 -4.35 12.18 9.93
CA THR A 42 -5.09 13.44 9.99
C THR A 42 -6.40 13.41 9.20
N LEU A 43 -6.67 12.30 8.53
CA LEU A 43 -7.89 12.02 7.80
C LEU A 43 -8.30 10.57 8.07
N SER A 44 -9.37 10.38 8.85
CA SER A 44 -9.95 9.06 9.05
C SER A 44 -10.69 8.57 7.81
N HIS A 45 -10.95 7.26 7.72
CA HIS A 45 -11.75 6.69 6.62
C HIS A 45 -13.14 7.33 6.51
N GLU A 46 -13.82 7.60 7.64
CA GLU A 46 -15.13 8.28 7.65
C GLU A 46 -15.01 9.69 7.09
N GLN A 47 -14.07 10.48 7.60
CA GLN A 47 -13.82 11.84 7.12
C GLN A 47 -13.44 11.90 5.64
N PHE A 48 -12.71 10.89 5.15
CA PHE A 48 -12.39 10.77 3.72
C PHE A 48 -13.66 10.63 2.88
N TYR A 49 -14.58 9.75 3.26
CA TYR A 49 -15.83 9.56 2.51
C TYR A 49 -16.78 10.76 2.62
N GLU A 50 -16.83 11.42 3.76
CA GLU A 50 -17.57 12.67 3.93
C GLU A 50 -17.03 13.75 2.98
N LYS A 51 -15.71 14.00 3.02
CA LYS A 51 -15.07 14.95 2.09
C LYS A 51 -15.23 14.56 0.62
N LEU A 52 -15.19 13.27 0.29
CA LEU A 52 -15.37 12.80 -1.09
C LEU A 52 -16.78 13.10 -1.62
N ILE A 53 -17.80 13.06 -0.75
CA ILE A 53 -19.19 13.37 -1.10
C ILE A 53 -19.41 14.89 -1.19
N GLU A 54 -18.78 15.65 -0.31
CA GLU A 54 -18.97 17.11 -0.21
C GLU A 54 -18.11 17.91 -1.20
N SER A 55 -17.01 17.30 -1.66
CA SER A 55 -16.04 17.99 -2.53
C SER A 55 -16.47 17.96 -4.00
N ASP A 56 -16.38 19.10 -4.67
CA ASP A 56 -16.58 19.23 -6.12
C ASP A 56 -15.41 18.65 -6.94
N CYS A 57 -14.24 18.40 -6.29
CA CYS A 57 -13.06 17.83 -6.93
C CYS A 57 -12.71 16.45 -6.34
N LEU A 58 -12.21 15.55 -7.21
CA LEU A 58 -11.70 14.28 -6.75
C LEU A 58 -10.35 14.49 -6.05
N PRO A 59 -10.10 13.76 -4.95
CA PRO A 59 -8.81 13.79 -4.30
C PRO A 59 -7.72 13.18 -5.20
N THR A 60 -6.52 13.66 -5.01
CA THR A 60 -5.29 13.04 -5.51
C THR A 60 -4.49 12.47 -4.34
N THR A 61 -3.55 11.59 -4.63
CA THR A 61 -2.67 11.01 -3.60
C THR A 61 -1.21 11.30 -3.93
N SER A 62 -0.39 11.42 -2.90
CA SER A 62 1.05 11.49 -3.02
C SER A 62 1.69 10.31 -2.28
N GLN A 63 2.78 9.80 -2.85
CA GLN A 63 3.59 8.75 -2.25
C GLN A 63 4.22 9.19 -0.93
N VAL A 64 4.63 8.24 -0.10
CA VAL A 64 5.55 8.49 1.02
C VAL A 64 6.86 9.05 0.46
N SER A 65 7.38 10.13 1.04
CA SER A 65 8.59 10.76 0.52
C SER A 65 9.86 9.98 0.91
N PRO A 66 10.97 10.12 0.14
CA PRO A 66 12.26 9.56 0.56
C PRO A 66 12.69 10.05 1.95
N HIS A 67 12.42 11.32 2.26
CA HIS A 67 12.77 11.91 3.56
C HIS A 67 12.06 11.22 4.74
N ASP A 68 10.77 10.85 4.58
CA ASP A 68 10.03 10.15 5.63
C ASP A 68 10.63 8.76 5.88
N PHE A 69 11.06 8.04 4.83
CA PHE A 69 11.78 6.79 4.96
C PHE A 69 13.15 6.97 5.63
N GLU A 70 13.93 7.96 5.20
CA GLU A 70 15.25 8.26 5.74
C GLU A 70 15.19 8.48 7.26
N GLN A 71 14.21 9.23 7.75
CA GLN A 71 14.02 9.46 9.18
C GLN A 71 13.84 8.15 9.97
N VAL A 72 13.04 7.22 9.44
CA VAL A 72 12.81 5.92 10.09
C VAL A 72 14.04 5.04 9.99
N TYR A 73 14.74 5.03 8.85
CA TYR A 73 15.97 4.25 8.66
C TYR A 73 17.09 4.74 9.60
N GLU A 74 17.22 6.05 9.75
CA GLU A 74 18.17 6.63 10.71
C GLU A 74 17.89 6.16 12.13
N ASP A 75 16.60 6.11 12.54
CA ASP A 75 16.21 5.63 13.86
C ASP A 75 16.48 4.10 14.02
N VAL A 76 16.22 3.30 12.99
CA VAL A 76 16.59 1.87 12.95
C VAL A 76 18.09 1.70 13.22
N ARG A 77 18.94 2.42 12.48
CA ARG A 77 20.39 2.37 12.64
C ARG A 77 20.86 2.84 14.01
N LYS A 78 20.34 3.95 14.51
CA LYS A 78 20.71 4.50 15.82
C LYS A 78 20.43 3.51 16.97
N ASN A 79 19.36 2.73 16.85
CA ASN A 79 19.00 1.73 17.84
C ASN A 79 19.74 0.40 17.67
N GLY A 80 20.54 0.24 16.62
CA GLY A 80 21.21 -1.02 16.28
C GLY A 80 20.25 -2.12 15.88
N ASP A 81 19.07 -1.73 15.34
CA ASP A 81 18.05 -2.65 14.86
C ASP A 81 18.24 -2.99 13.37
N THR A 82 17.45 -3.94 12.87
CA THR A 82 17.30 -4.20 11.44
C THR A 82 15.84 -4.00 11.05
N ALA A 83 15.57 -3.69 9.78
CA ALA A 83 14.21 -3.46 9.31
C ALA A 83 13.87 -4.18 8.01
N VAL A 84 12.60 -4.56 7.89
CA VAL A 84 11.97 -4.96 6.63
C VAL A 84 10.91 -3.93 6.27
N VAL A 85 11.09 -3.27 5.15
CA VAL A 85 10.13 -2.32 4.58
C VAL A 85 9.22 -3.09 3.63
N ILE A 86 7.93 -2.97 3.80
CA ILE A 86 6.93 -3.58 2.91
C ILE A 86 6.09 -2.43 2.37
N THR A 87 6.12 -2.22 1.07
CA THR A 87 5.35 -1.15 0.42
C THR A 87 4.25 -1.71 -0.46
N LEU A 88 3.25 -0.87 -0.74
CA LEU A 88 2.35 -1.17 -1.85
C LEU A 88 3.14 -1.32 -3.16
N SER A 89 2.48 -1.92 -4.18
CA SER A 89 3.11 -2.17 -5.47
C SER A 89 3.79 -0.94 -6.07
N GLY A 90 5.05 -1.09 -6.45
CA GLY A 90 5.83 -0.07 -7.15
C GLY A 90 5.27 0.30 -8.53
N LYS A 91 4.33 -0.48 -9.07
CA LYS A 91 3.60 -0.14 -10.29
C LYS A 91 2.36 0.74 -10.05
N LEU A 92 1.86 0.80 -8.82
CA LEU A 92 0.71 1.61 -8.43
C LEU A 92 1.13 2.95 -7.81
N SER A 93 2.29 3.00 -7.16
CA SER A 93 2.79 4.19 -6.47
C SER A 93 4.31 4.28 -6.53
N GLY A 94 4.84 5.49 -6.48
CA GLY A 94 6.27 5.73 -6.35
C GLY A 94 6.82 5.49 -4.92
N THR A 95 5.99 5.06 -3.96
CA THR A 95 6.40 4.79 -2.57
C THR A 95 7.56 3.78 -2.50
N TYR A 96 7.49 2.69 -3.28
CA TYR A 96 8.58 1.72 -3.39
C TYR A 96 9.89 2.37 -3.85
N GLN A 97 9.83 3.24 -4.87
CA GLN A 97 11.00 3.97 -5.36
C GLN A 97 11.53 4.97 -4.32
N SER A 98 10.63 5.64 -3.58
CA SER A 98 11.03 6.52 -2.47
C SER A 98 11.79 5.78 -1.39
N ALA A 99 11.32 4.58 -1.01
CA ALA A 99 12.01 3.72 -0.04
C ALA A 99 13.42 3.36 -0.52
N HIS A 100 13.60 3.06 -1.81
CA HIS A 100 14.90 2.76 -2.40
C HIS A 100 15.83 3.97 -2.49
N ILE A 101 15.30 5.18 -2.76
CA ILE A 101 16.12 6.40 -2.77
C ILE A 101 16.69 6.66 -1.37
N ALA A 102 15.89 6.42 -0.32
CA ALA A 102 16.34 6.58 1.07
C ALA A 102 17.31 5.49 1.54
N LEU A 103 17.44 4.39 0.79
CA LEU A 103 18.23 3.22 1.22
C LEU A 103 19.76 3.43 1.14
N GLU A 104 20.26 4.36 0.31
CA GLU A 104 21.67 4.48 -0.12
C GLU A 104 22.70 4.30 1.01
N ASP A 105 22.39 4.81 2.21
CA ASP A 105 23.28 4.69 3.37
C ASP A 105 22.84 3.64 4.41
N TYR A 106 21.77 2.88 4.17
CA TYR A 106 21.13 2.01 5.18
C TYR A 106 21.02 0.53 4.76
N GLU A 107 21.72 0.13 3.70
CA GLU A 107 21.68 -1.23 3.10
C GLU A 107 22.13 -2.33 4.06
N ASP A 108 22.92 -1.96 5.07
CA ASP A 108 23.43 -2.87 6.10
C ASP A 108 22.35 -3.25 7.14
N CYS A 109 21.29 -2.43 7.30
CA CYS A 109 20.28 -2.65 8.32
C CYS A 109 18.85 -2.64 7.80
N VAL A 110 18.59 -2.24 6.55
CA VAL A 110 17.25 -2.17 5.96
C VAL A 110 17.14 -3.03 4.72
N THR A 111 16.06 -3.79 4.61
CA THR A 111 15.72 -4.58 3.43
C THR A 111 14.32 -4.18 2.94
N ILE A 112 14.16 -3.96 1.64
CA ILE A 112 12.88 -3.48 1.06
C ILE A 112 12.23 -4.58 0.23
N VAL A 113 10.92 -4.73 0.39
CA VAL A 113 10.07 -5.67 -0.34
C VAL A 113 8.94 -4.92 -1.03
N ASP A 114 8.90 -4.96 -2.37
CA ASP A 114 7.69 -4.62 -3.12
C ASP A 114 6.66 -5.74 -2.92
N SER A 115 5.53 -5.43 -2.29
CA SER A 115 4.47 -6.41 -2.09
C SER A 115 3.85 -6.91 -3.40
N GLU A 116 3.99 -6.16 -4.49
CA GLU A 116 3.24 -6.35 -5.75
C GLU A 116 1.71 -6.41 -5.50
N ASN A 117 1.28 -5.83 -4.42
CA ASN A 117 -0.10 -5.80 -3.95
C ASN A 117 -0.47 -4.40 -3.41
N VAL A 118 -1.69 -4.27 -2.94
CA VAL A 118 -2.25 -3.09 -2.26
C VAL A 118 -3.41 -3.54 -1.39
N CYS A 119 -3.84 -2.73 -0.45
CA CYS A 119 -4.97 -3.00 0.44
C CYS A 119 -4.78 -4.34 1.18
N LEU A 120 -5.83 -5.16 1.26
CA LEU A 120 -5.81 -6.46 1.94
C LEU A 120 -4.71 -7.40 1.45
N GLY A 121 -4.29 -7.29 0.17
CA GLY A 121 -3.22 -8.13 -0.38
C GLY A 121 -1.85 -7.79 0.23
N GLU A 122 -1.57 -6.52 0.42
CA GLU A 122 -0.39 -6.05 1.13
C GLU A 122 -0.49 -6.37 2.62
N GLN A 123 -1.65 -6.12 3.24
CA GLN A 123 -1.89 -6.42 4.65
C GLN A 123 -1.62 -7.88 5.00
N ILE A 124 -2.02 -8.84 4.14
CA ILE A 124 -1.74 -10.28 4.34
C ILE A 124 -0.23 -10.53 4.41
N LEU A 125 0.56 -9.88 3.56
CA LEU A 125 2.02 -10.02 3.56
C LEU A 125 2.64 -9.39 4.82
N ILE A 126 2.12 -8.25 5.26
CA ILE A 126 2.53 -7.61 6.52
C ILE A 126 2.24 -8.52 7.71
N MET A 127 1.05 -9.10 7.80
CA MET A 127 0.68 -10.05 8.85
C MET A 127 1.56 -11.30 8.84
N TYR A 128 1.95 -11.75 7.65
CA TYR A 128 2.89 -12.86 7.52
C TYR A 128 4.29 -12.48 8.01
N ALA A 129 4.78 -11.29 7.68
CA ALA A 129 6.05 -10.77 8.18
C ALA A 129 6.06 -10.66 9.71
N CYS A 130 4.98 -10.16 10.32
CA CYS A 130 4.85 -10.12 11.78
C CYS A 130 4.97 -11.50 12.42
N ARG A 131 4.31 -12.51 11.85
CA ARG A 131 4.40 -13.91 12.36
C ARG A 131 5.83 -14.45 12.27
N LEU A 132 6.54 -14.17 11.19
CA LEU A 132 7.94 -14.60 11.03
C LEU A 132 8.86 -13.88 12.01
N ARG A 133 8.69 -12.56 12.18
CA ARG A 133 9.40 -11.78 13.20
C ARG A 133 9.20 -12.36 14.59
N ASP A 134 7.95 -12.62 14.97
CA ASP A 134 7.58 -13.13 16.30
C ASP A 134 8.07 -14.59 16.51
N ALA A 135 8.30 -15.32 15.43
CA ALA A 135 8.93 -16.64 15.45
C ALA A 135 10.46 -16.58 15.46
N GLY A 136 11.07 -15.39 15.44
CA GLY A 136 12.51 -15.18 15.53
C GLY A 136 13.27 -15.23 14.21
N ALA A 137 12.58 -15.12 13.08
CA ALA A 137 13.24 -15.03 11.77
C ALA A 137 14.00 -13.70 11.62
N SER A 138 15.14 -13.72 10.95
CA SER A 138 15.91 -12.52 10.60
C SER A 138 15.21 -11.66 9.54
N ALA A 139 15.61 -10.39 9.40
CA ALA A 139 15.08 -9.51 8.37
C ALA A 139 15.26 -10.08 6.96
N ALA A 140 16.40 -10.69 6.66
CA ALA A 140 16.66 -11.34 5.38
C ALA A 140 15.71 -12.52 5.13
N GLU A 141 15.53 -13.41 6.12
CA GLU A 141 14.61 -14.55 6.01
C GLU A 141 13.15 -14.10 5.82
N ILE A 142 12.74 -13.02 6.49
CA ILE A 142 11.41 -12.42 6.30
C ILE A 142 11.27 -11.92 4.86
N ALA A 143 12.23 -11.13 4.37
CA ALA A 143 12.19 -10.58 3.02
C ALA A 143 12.15 -11.69 1.94
N ASP A 144 12.96 -12.73 2.09
CA ASP A 144 12.99 -13.89 1.18
C ASP A 144 11.65 -14.64 1.19
N ALA A 145 11.07 -14.85 2.37
CA ALA A 145 9.77 -15.50 2.52
C ALA A 145 8.67 -14.69 1.84
N LEU A 146 8.65 -13.35 2.03
CA LEU A 146 7.69 -12.46 1.38
C LEU A 146 7.85 -12.49 -0.14
N ASN A 147 9.08 -12.36 -0.66
CA ASN A 147 9.34 -12.40 -2.08
C ASN A 147 8.93 -13.73 -2.73
N SER A 148 9.06 -14.83 -2.01
CA SER A 148 8.61 -16.16 -2.48
C SER A 148 7.09 -16.31 -2.47
N LYS A 149 6.37 -15.61 -1.58
CA LYS A 149 4.92 -15.78 -1.34
C LYS A 149 4.03 -14.72 -1.97
N LYS A 150 4.55 -13.50 -2.23
CA LYS A 150 3.75 -12.38 -2.74
C LYS A 150 2.95 -12.71 -4.01
N LYS A 151 3.48 -13.57 -4.89
CA LYS A 151 2.78 -14.03 -6.10
C LYS A 151 1.62 -15.01 -5.84
N ASN A 152 1.52 -15.55 -4.64
CA ASN A 152 0.43 -16.43 -4.23
C ASN A 152 -0.74 -15.64 -3.64
N VAL A 153 -0.54 -14.36 -3.31
CA VAL A 153 -1.61 -13.48 -2.85
C VAL A 153 -2.38 -12.98 -4.07
N ARG A 154 -3.69 -13.16 -4.04
CA ARG A 154 -4.60 -12.70 -5.10
C ARG A 154 -5.65 -11.79 -4.51
N THR A 155 -5.49 -10.49 -4.72
CA THR A 155 -6.49 -9.50 -4.35
C THR A 155 -7.51 -9.39 -5.48
N VAL A 156 -8.77 -9.66 -5.17
CA VAL A 156 -9.89 -9.56 -6.12
C VAL A 156 -10.95 -8.65 -5.53
N ALA A 157 -11.48 -7.73 -6.31
CA ALA A 157 -12.52 -6.80 -5.87
C ALA A 157 -13.64 -6.66 -6.91
N LEU A 158 -14.86 -6.53 -6.42
CA LEU A 158 -16.02 -6.14 -7.19
C LEU A 158 -16.25 -4.65 -6.97
N LEU A 159 -16.22 -3.86 -8.03
CA LEU A 159 -16.37 -2.40 -7.95
C LEU A 159 -17.72 -1.96 -8.53
N ASP A 160 -18.25 -0.85 -8.04
CA ASP A 160 -19.42 -0.22 -8.63
C ASP A 160 -19.06 0.54 -9.91
N THR A 161 -17.84 1.09 -9.98
CA THR A 161 -17.35 1.86 -11.12
C THR A 161 -15.82 1.76 -11.24
N LEU A 162 -15.29 1.88 -12.46
CA LEU A 162 -13.86 2.05 -12.73
C LEU A 162 -13.44 3.52 -12.83
N GLU A 163 -14.35 4.44 -12.61
CA GLU A 163 -14.13 5.87 -12.85
C GLU A 163 -12.94 6.40 -12.03
N TYR A 164 -12.89 6.06 -10.74
CA TYR A 164 -11.82 6.51 -9.85
C TYR A 164 -10.44 5.92 -10.26
N LEU A 165 -10.39 4.65 -10.61
CA LEU A 165 -9.16 4.01 -11.10
C LEU A 165 -8.68 4.64 -12.42
N LYS A 166 -9.63 4.98 -13.30
CA LYS A 166 -9.33 5.65 -14.57
C LYS A 166 -8.81 7.06 -14.36
N ARG A 167 -9.49 7.85 -13.52
CA ARG A 167 -9.08 9.23 -13.21
C ARG A 167 -7.76 9.26 -12.45
N GLY A 168 -7.53 8.31 -11.54
CA GLY A 168 -6.27 8.14 -10.82
C GLY A 168 -5.13 7.59 -11.69
N GLY A 169 -5.39 7.12 -12.91
CA GLY A 169 -4.38 6.55 -13.80
C GLY A 169 -3.84 5.19 -13.40
N ARG A 170 -4.49 4.49 -12.45
CA ARG A 170 -4.09 3.16 -11.95
C ARG A 170 -4.80 2.02 -12.65
N ILE A 171 -5.45 2.28 -13.78
CA ILE A 171 -5.98 1.26 -14.67
C ILE A 171 -5.08 1.16 -15.90
N SER A 172 -4.70 -0.06 -16.30
CA SER A 172 -3.85 -0.25 -17.48
C SER A 172 -4.55 0.21 -18.76
N LYS A 173 -3.77 0.72 -19.72
CA LYS A 173 -4.30 1.22 -21.02
C LYS A 173 -5.03 0.14 -21.83
N THR A 174 -4.76 -1.14 -21.56
CA THR A 174 -5.46 -2.29 -22.16
C THR A 174 -6.86 -2.48 -21.61
N ALA A 175 -7.18 -1.88 -20.48
CA ALA A 175 -8.51 -1.86 -19.90
C ALA A 175 -9.41 -0.81 -20.57
N ALA A 176 -9.40 -0.70 -21.89
CA ALA A 176 -10.36 0.11 -22.66
C ALA A 176 -11.78 -0.47 -22.55
N PHE A 177 -12.27 -0.53 -21.30
CA PHE A 177 -13.67 -0.83 -21.02
C PHE A 177 -14.47 0.47 -21.02
N ALA A 178 -14.50 1.11 -22.22
CA ALA A 178 -15.43 2.17 -22.49
C ALA A 178 -16.81 1.56 -22.76
N GLY A 179 -17.67 1.65 -21.80
CA GLY A 179 -19.08 1.34 -21.97
C GLY A 179 -19.81 1.62 -20.68
N ASN A 180 -20.52 2.75 -20.62
CA ASN A 180 -21.58 3.02 -19.65
C ASN A 180 -22.70 1.97 -19.85
N LEU A 181 -22.46 0.75 -19.38
CA LEU A 181 -23.51 -0.26 -19.30
C LEU A 181 -24.08 -0.19 -17.89
N LEU A 182 -25.25 0.45 -17.78
CA LEU A 182 -26.09 0.41 -16.58
C LEU A 182 -26.17 -1.02 -16.06
N SER A 183 -25.88 -1.21 -14.77
CA SER A 183 -25.98 -2.49 -14.05
C SER A 183 -24.85 -3.53 -14.29
N ILE A 184 -23.70 -3.12 -14.80
CA ILE A 184 -22.53 -4.02 -14.88
C ILE A 184 -21.46 -3.55 -13.88
N LYS A 185 -21.10 -4.43 -12.96
CA LYS A 185 -20.03 -4.20 -11.97
C LYS A 185 -18.74 -4.87 -12.45
N PRO A 186 -17.64 -4.12 -12.60
CA PRO A 186 -16.36 -4.71 -12.96
C PRO A 186 -15.79 -5.54 -11.80
N VAL A 187 -15.20 -6.68 -12.16
CA VAL A 187 -14.37 -7.49 -11.26
C VAL A 187 -12.92 -7.24 -11.63
N ILE A 188 -12.15 -6.76 -10.69
CA ILE A 188 -10.72 -6.52 -10.86
C ILE A 188 -9.88 -7.45 -10.01
N ALA A 189 -8.60 -7.61 -10.35
CA ALA A 189 -7.59 -8.20 -9.50
C ALA A 189 -6.30 -7.38 -9.54
N ILE A 190 -5.45 -7.61 -8.55
CA ILE A 190 -4.05 -7.19 -8.64
C ILE A 190 -3.27 -8.37 -9.22
N GLU A 191 -2.71 -8.17 -10.41
CA GLU A 191 -1.91 -9.15 -11.12
C GLU A 191 -0.54 -8.55 -11.47
N ASN A 192 0.53 -9.18 -11.01
CA ASN A 192 1.90 -8.70 -11.18
C ASN A 192 2.07 -7.23 -10.75
N GLY A 193 1.38 -6.81 -9.70
CA GLY A 193 1.46 -5.47 -9.15
C GLY A 193 0.61 -4.41 -9.85
N GLU A 194 -0.21 -4.77 -10.83
CA GLU A 194 -1.09 -3.85 -11.58
C GLU A 194 -2.56 -4.23 -11.43
N VAL A 195 -3.46 -3.25 -11.63
CA VAL A 195 -4.89 -3.51 -11.70
C VAL A 195 -5.22 -4.17 -13.04
N ALA A 196 -5.71 -5.40 -12.98
CA ALA A 196 -6.23 -6.16 -14.12
C ALA A 196 -7.76 -6.30 -14.03
N ILE A 197 -8.44 -6.29 -15.19
CA ILE A 197 -9.87 -6.57 -15.25
C ILE A 197 -10.06 -8.06 -15.47
N LEU A 198 -10.63 -8.77 -14.51
CA LEU A 198 -10.93 -10.20 -14.62
C LEU A 198 -12.24 -10.46 -15.35
N GLY A 199 -13.21 -9.55 -15.21
CA GLY A 199 -14.52 -9.78 -15.79
C GLY A 199 -15.57 -8.75 -15.38
N LYS A 200 -16.82 -9.13 -15.56
CA LYS A 200 -17.99 -8.31 -15.26
C LYS A 200 -19.02 -9.15 -14.53
N ALA A 201 -19.56 -8.63 -13.45
CA ALA A 201 -20.74 -9.18 -12.80
C ALA A 201 -21.97 -8.38 -13.21
N ARG A 202 -23.13 -9.04 -13.33
CA ARG A 202 -24.39 -8.44 -13.70
C ARG A 202 -25.39 -8.57 -12.55
N GLY A 203 -25.96 -7.43 -12.14
CA GLY A 203 -26.99 -7.39 -11.12
C GLY A 203 -26.47 -7.45 -9.70
N SER A 204 -27.37 -7.20 -8.75
CA SER A 204 -27.16 -7.23 -7.29
C SER A 204 -27.86 -8.44 -6.65
N LYS A 205 -27.94 -9.56 -7.35
CA LYS A 205 -28.49 -10.83 -6.80
C LYS A 205 -27.39 -11.83 -6.61
#